data_dea92571068068df173c8af04b4af010
#
_entry.id   dea92571068068df173c8af04b4af010
#
_cell.length_a   1.000
_cell.length_b   1.000
_cell.length_c   1.000
_cell.angle_alpha   90.00
_cell.angle_beta   90.00
_cell.angle_gamma   90.00
#
_symmetry.space_group_name_H-M   'P 1'
#
loop_
_entity.id
_entity.type
_entity.pdbx_description
1 polymer ?
#
loop_
_entity_poly.entity_id
_entity_poly.type
_entity_poly.pdbx_seq_one_letter_code
_entity_poly.pdbx_strand_id
1 'polypeptide(L)'
;MADKLLIITADLHDIRWEEERNDLYTNAGIFLMNLCYALHANKVAHCLLNWSVSPLQDIRLRQLVSIPDHETVVCILACGDCPEQFSLAASPRKPVSKILTIHR
;
A
#
# COMPACT_ATOMS: atom_id res chain seq x y z
N MET A 1 -2.34 -9.91 -16.94
CA MET A 1 -3.21 -10.27 -15.77
C MET A 1 -2.34 -10.31 -14.53
N ALA A 2 -2.86 -9.86 -13.39
CA ALA A 2 -2.13 -9.98 -12.13
C ALA A 2 -2.01 -11.46 -11.74
N ASP A 3 -0.82 -11.93 -11.47
CA ASP A 3 -0.51 -13.32 -11.09
C ASP A 3 0.19 -13.42 -9.72
N LYS A 4 0.55 -12.28 -9.15
CA LYS A 4 1.21 -12.17 -7.85
C LYS A 4 0.55 -11.11 -6.98
N LEU A 5 0.50 -11.39 -5.68
CA LEU A 5 0.07 -10.43 -4.66
C LEU A 5 1.22 -10.23 -3.68
N LEU A 6 1.59 -8.98 -3.47
CA LEU A 6 2.53 -8.59 -2.44
C LEU A 6 1.73 -8.05 -1.25
N ILE A 7 1.85 -8.68 -0.11
CA ILE A 7 1.18 -8.24 1.13
C ILE A 7 2.16 -7.35 1.87
N ILE A 8 1.78 -6.10 2.05
CA ILE A 8 2.60 -5.11 2.75
C ILE A 8 2.16 -5.05 4.19
N THR A 9 3.08 -5.35 5.07
CA THR A 9 2.86 -5.37 6.52
C THR A 9 3.72 -4.33 7.21
N ALA A 10 3.34 -3.96 8.42
CA ALA A 10 4.12 -3.14 9.32
C ALA A 10 4.19 -3.80 10.69
N ASP A 11 5.36 -3.78 11.32
CA ASP A 11 5.62 -4.44 12.59
C ASP A 11 5.15 -3.58 13.76
N LEU A 12 4.23 -4.08 14.55
CA LEU A 12 3.71 -3.39 15.74
C LEU A 12 4.76 -3.24 16.86
N HIS A 13 5.82 -4.04 16.85
CA HIS A 13 6.94 -3.90 17.80
C HIS A 13 7.77 -2.63 17.57
N ASP A 14 7.66 -2.01 16.39
CA ASP A 14 8.33 -0.75 16.10
C ASP A 14 7.68 0.47 16.78
N ILE A 15 6.44 0.30 17.31
CA ILE A 15 5.77 1.32 18.11
C ILE A 15 6.27 1.21 19.56
N ARG A 16 6.90 2.27 20.07
CA ARG A 16 7.33 2.36 21.47
C ARG A 16 6.41 3.22 22.31
N TRP A 17 5.79 4.22 21.68
CA TRP A 17 4.96 5.23 22.35
C TRP A 17 3.65 5.41 21.58
N GLU A 18 2.60 5.75 22.29
CA GLU A 18 1.26 5.95 21.72
C GLU A 18 1.25 7.06 20.64
N GLU A 19 2.12 8.03 20.76
CA GLU A 19 2.30 9.13 19.80
C GLU A 19 2.78 8.64 18.43
N GLU A 20 3.49 7.51 18.38
CA GLU A 20 4.04 6.90 17.16
C GLU A 20 3.02 6.03 16.41
N ARG A 21 1.78 5.94 16.88
CA ARG A 21 0.76 5.03 16.32
C ARG A 21 0.50 5.16 14.82
N ASN A 22 0.78 6.32 14.24
CA ASN A 22 0.60 6.59 12.82
C ASN A 22 1.85 6.32 11.98
N ASP A 23 3.02 6.15 12.61
CA ASP A 23 4.31 6.05 11.92
C ASP A 23 4.39 4.78 11.09
N LEU A 24 3.75 3.70 11.54
CA LEU A 24 3.66 2.45 10.77
C LEU A 24 3.06 2.67 9.38
N TYR A 25 1.93 3.39 9.31
CA TYR A 25 1.25 3.65 8.04
C TYR A 25 2.00 4.66 7.19
N THR A 26 2.63 5.67 7.82
CA THR A 26 3.48 6.65 7.14
C THR A 26 4.68 5.96 6.51
N ASN A 27 5.40 5.13 7.26
CA ASN A 27 6.56 4.39 6.79
C ASN A 27 6.20 3.40 5.69
N ALA A 28 5.09 2.67 5.86
CA ALA A 28 4.59 1.75 4.84
C ALA A 28 4.21 2.48 3.54
N GLY A 29 3.60 3.67 3.64
CA GLY A 29 3.25 4.49 2.47
C GLY A 29 4.48 4.98 1.71
N ILE A 30 5.54 5.39 2.41
CA ILE A 30 6.82 5.79 1.81
C ILE A 30 7.46 4.59 1.10
N PHE A 31 7.52 3.45 1.75
CA PHE A 31 8.03 2.21 1.17
C PHE A 31 7.24 1.81 -0.09
N LEU A 32 5.91 1.83 -0.01
CA LEU A 32 5.03 1.49 -1.11
C LEU A 32 5.25 2.35 -2.35
N MET A 33 5.42 3.65 -2.18
CA MET A 33 5.67 4.54 -3.31
C MET A 33 6.99 4.20 -3.99
N ASN A 34 8.06 3.94 -3.22
CA ASN A 34 9.34 3.50 -3.76
C ASN A 34 9.21 2.16 -4.49
N LEU A 35 8.46 1.22 -3.93
CA LEU A 35 8.19 -0.08 -4.56
C LEU A 35 7.44 0.09 -5.89
N CYS A 36 6.41 0.93 -5.94
CA CYS A 36 5.67 1.22 -7.16
C CYS A 36 6.57 1.79 -8.25
N TYR A 37 7.46 2.73 -7.93
CA TYR A 37 8.44 3.27 -8.89
C TYR A 37 9.42 2.19 -9.38
N ALA A 38 9.90 1.34 -8.49
CA ALA A 38 10.80 0.24 -8.85
C ALA A 38 10.11 -0.78 -9.78
N LEU A 39 8.86 -1.15 -9.49
CA LEU A 39 8.06 -2.03 -10.33
C LEU A 39 7.84 -1.41 -11.72
N HIS A 40 7.47 -0.13 -11.77
CA HIS A 40 7.30 0.58 -13.02
C HIS A 40 8.59 0.61 -13.85
N ALA A 41 9.73 0.92 -13.24
CA ALA A 41 11.03 0.92 -13.91
C ALA A 41 11.41 -0.44 -14.50
N ASN A 42 10.94 -1.53 -13.87
CA ASN A 42 11.14 -2.90 -14.33
C ASN A 42 10.00 -3.42 -15.23
N LYS A 43 9.11 -2.54 -15.71
CA LYS A 43 7.98 -2.87 -16.59
C LYS A 43 7.01 -3.90 -15.99
N VAL A 44 6.88 -3.91 -14.68
CA VAL A 44 5.90 -4.73 -13.95
C VAL A 44 4.64 -3.89 -13.73
N ALA A 45 3.53 -4.34 -14.30
CA ALA A 45 2.24 -3.73 -14.03
C ALA A 45 1.84 -4.00 -12.59
N HIS A 46 1.29 -2.99 -11.92
CA HIS A 46 0.88 -3.12 -10.51
C HIS A 46 -0.32 -2.26 -10.19
N CYS A 47 -1.05 -2.66 -9.17
CA CYS A 47 -2.19 -1.94 -8.64
C CYS A 47 -2.25 -2.08 -7.12
N LEU A 48 -2.33 -0.94 -6.44
CA LEU A 48 -2.56 -0.90 -4.99
C LEU A 48 -4.01 -1.29 -4.70
N LEU A 49 -4.17 -2.34 -3.90
CA LEU A 49 -5.45 -2.79 -3.39
C LEU A 49 -5.57 -2.37 -1.93
N ASN A 50 -6.65 -1.70 -1.61
CA ASN A 50 -6.92 -1.29 -0.25
C ASN A 50 -7.18 -2.51 0.65
N TRP A 51 -6.69 -2.48 1.90
CA TRP A 51 -6.99 -3.49 2.92
C TRP A 51 -7.96 -2.96 3.98
N SER A 52 -8.97 -2.19 3.57
CA SER A 52 -10.08 -1.78 4.45
C SER A 52 -11.13 -2.89 4.54
N VAL A 53 -10.82 -3.90 5.34
CA VAL A 53 -11.63 -5.11 5.46
C VAL A 53 -12.16 -5.29 6.89
N SER A 54 -13.15 -6.17 7.05
CA SER A 54 -13.60 -6.56 8.37
C SER A 54 -12.56 -7.42 9.11
N PRO A 55 -12.60 -7.47 10.45
CA PRO A 55 -11.70 -8.34 11.23
C PRO A 55 -11.77 -9.81 10.79
N LEU A 56 -12.94 -10.29 10.39
CA LEU A 56 -13.11 -11.65 9.91
C LEU A 56 -12.36 -11.92 8.59
N GLN A 57 -12.33 -10.95 7.70
CA GLN A 57 -11.59 -11.07 6.44
C GLN A 57 -10.08 -11.05 6.68
N ASP A 58 -9.60 -10.24 7.64
CA ASP A 58 -8.19 -10.25 8.05
C ASP A 58 -7.79 -11.59 8.65
N ILE A 59 -8.59 -12.16 9.53
CA ILE A 59 -8.39 -13.50 10.09
C ILE A 59 -8.30 -14.56 8.99
N ARG A 60 -9.21 -14.50 8.00
CA ARG A 60 -9.19 -15.44 6.87
C ARG A 60 -7.93 -15.33 6.03
N LEU A 61 -7.43 -14.13 5.79
CA LEU A 61 -6.15 -13.93 5.10
C LEU A 61 -5.02 -14.61 5.88
N ARG A 62 -4.96 -14.42 7.20
CA ARG A 62 -3.93 -15.00 8.08
C ARG A 62 -3.99 -16.53 8.15
N GLN A 63 -5.16 -17.12 7.88
CA GLN A 63 -5.29 -18.58 7.75
C GLN A 63 -4.73 -19.12 6.43
N LEU A 64 -4.75 -18.31 5.38
CA LEU A 64 -4.24 -18.67 4.06
C LEU A 64 -2.74 -18.40 3.91
N VAL A 65 -2.26 -17.34 4.56
CA VAL A 65 -0.87 -16.88 4.50
C VAL A 65 -0.36 -16.68 5.92
N SER A 66 0.80 -17.25 6.21
CA SER A 66 1.42 -17.10 7.54
C SER A 66 1.92 -15.67 7.72
N ILE A 67 1.15 -14.86 8.44
CA ILE A 67 1.48 -13.48 8.83
C ILE A 67 1.60 -13.47 10.36
N PRO A 68 2.72 -13.03 10.93
CA PRO A 68 2.89 -12.95 12.38
C PRO A 68 1.83 -12.06 13.04
N ASP A 69 1.42 -12.38 14.25
CA ASP A 69 0.38 -11.63 14.98
C ASP A 69 0.79 -10.19 15.31
N HIS A 70 2.09 -9.93 15.41
CA HIS A 70 2.62 -8.59 15.63
C HIS A 70 2.75 -7.74 14.37
N GLU A 71 2.40 -8.28 13.20
CA GLU A 71 2.35 -7.54 11.95
C GLU A 71 0.92 -7.16 11.57
N THR A 72 0.72 -5.90 11.23
CA THR A 72 -0.53 -5.41 10.65
C THR A 72 -0.42 -5.35 9.13
N VAL A 73 -1.47 -5.81 8.43
CA VAL A 73 -1.55 -5.66 6.97
C VAL A 73 -1.94 -4.22 6.65
N VAL A 74 -1.09 -3.53 5.88
CA VAL A 74 -1.33 -2.14 5.46
C VAL A 74 -2.08 -2.10 4.14
N CYS A 75 -1.59 -2.82 3.15
CA CYS A 75 -2.27 -2.99 1.87
C CYS A 75 -1.75 -4.22 1.13
N ILE A 76 -2.40 -4.54 0.03
CA ILE A 76 -1.96 -5.57 -0.92
C ILE A 76 -1.65 -4.89 -2.24
N LEU A 77 -0.59 -5.30 -2.89
CA LEU A 77 -0.20 -4.84 -4.22
C LEU A 77 -0.32 -6.00 -5.20
N ALA A 78 -1.23 -5.89 -6.16
CA ALA A 78 -1.34 -6.85 -7.25
C ALA A 78 -0.31 -6.52 -8.32
N CYS A 79 0.43 -7.52 -8.78
CA CYS A 79 1.47 -7.39 -9.80
C CYS A 79 1.28 -8.40 -10.93
N GLY A 80 1.78 -8.07 -12.10
CA GLY A 80 1.74 -8.95 -13.27
C GLY A 80 2.43 -8.35 -14.48
N ASP A 81 2.35 -9.04 -15.59
CA ASP A 81 2.88 -8.55 -16.85
C ASP A 81 2.13 -7.30 -17.32
N CYS A 82 2.88 -6.34 -17.83
CA CYS A 82 2.31 -5.13 -18.41
C CYS A 82 1.74 -5.44 -19.80
N PRO A 83 0.43 -5.26 -20.04
CA PRO A 83 -0.11 -5.42 -21.36
C PRO A 83 0.41 -4.32 -22.31
N GLU A 84 0.49 -4.63 -23.62
CA GLU A 84 0.95 -3.67 -24.62
C GLU A 84 0.01 -2.46 -24.74
N GLN A 85 -1.29 -2.69 -24.56
CA GLN A 85 -2.33 -1.66 -24.59
C GLN A 85 -3.28 -1.84 -23.40
N PHE A 86 -3.57 -0.75 -22.73
CA PHE A 86 -4.51 -0.74 -21.60
C PHE A 86 -5.08 0.66 -21.38
N SER A 87 -6.23 0.72 -20.74
CA SER A 87 -6.87 1.97 -20.33
C SER A 87 -6.80 2.09 -18.81
N LEU A 88 -6.46 3.29 -18.35
CA LEU A 88 -6.47 3.63 -16.93
C LEU A 88 -7.54 4.68 -16.64
N ALA A 89 -8.16 4.59 -15.48
CA ALA A 89 -9.01 5.64 -14.98
C ALA A 89 -8.19 6.93 -14.77
N ALA A 90 -8.69 8.05 -15.26
CA ALA A 90 -8.07 9.34 -14.97
C ALA A 90 -8.15 9.64 -13.48
N SER A 91 -7.04 10.07 -12.91
CA SER A 91 -6.97 10.48 -11.51
C SER A 91 -6.64 11.97 -11.42
N PRO A 92 -7.65 12.84 -11.48
CA PRO A 92 -7.43 14.28 -11.45
C PRO A 92 -6.80 14.71 -10.12
N ARG A 93 -5.87 15.65 -10.18
CA ARG A 93 -5.22 16.23 -9.00
C ARG A 93 -5.89 17.54 -8.63
N LYS A 94 -6.00 17.79 -7.33
CA LYS A 94 -6.45 19.10 -6.83
C LYS A 94 -5.41 20.16 -7.20
N PRO A 95 -5.81 21.39 -7.55
CA PRO A 95 -4.88 22.49 -7.76
C PRO A 95 -4.11 22.79 -6.46
N VAL A 96 -2.85 23.20 -6.59
CA VAL A 96 -1.96 23.49 -5.46
C VAL A 96 -2.58 24.47 -4.48
N SER A 97 -3.29 25.47 -4.97
CA SER A 97 -3.99 26.49 -4.14
C SER A 97 -5.03 25.91 -3.17
N LYS A 98 -5.50 24.67 -3.40
CA LYS A 98 -6.46 24.00 -2.51
C LYS A 98 -5.81 23.09 -1.46
N ILE A 99 -4.51 22.82 -1.61
CA ILE A 99 -3.79 21.89 -0.73
C ILE A 99 -2.60 22.53 -0.01
N LEU A 100 -2.17 23.69 -0.43
CA LEU A 100 -1.05 24.43 0.16
C LEU A 100 -1.52 25.74 0.76
N THR A 101 -1.16 25.98 2.01
CA THR A 101 -1.31 27.27 2.70
C THR A 101 0.07 27.75 3.12
N ILE A 102 0.41 28.99 2.75
CA ILE A 102 1.67 29.62 3.14
C ILE A 102 1.37 30.64 4.23
N HIS A 103 1.91 30.43 5.42
CA HIS A 103 1.89 31.39 6.51
C HIS A 103 3.16 32.25 6.42
N ARG A 104 2.98 33.57 6.37
CA ARG A 104 4.05 34.57 6.33
C ARG A 104 4.12 35.34 7.62
#